data_b8aceea3871a7f48bf89af0e26b6b7f0
#
_entry.id   b8aceea3871a7f48bf89af0e26b6b7f0
#
_cell.length_a   1.000
_cell.length_b   1.000
_cell.length_c   1.000
_cell.angle_alpha   90.00
_cell.angle_beta   90.00
_cell.angle_gamma   90.00
#
_symmetry.space_group_name_H-M   'P 1'
#
loop_
_entity.id
_entity.type
_entity.pdbx_description
1 polymer ?
#
loop_
_entity_poly.entity_id
_entity_poly.type
_entity_poly.pdbx_seq_one_letter_code
_entity_poly.pdbx_strand_id
1 'polypeptide(L)'
;VVMSHFFKDGDYRSGYYRDQTLLMSQNLLSAREIFSAVYGHPDKVYEKMSGGRQMAGHFLTNTVDENNNWIDQTKQKNHISDISPTASQMSRLVGLGLASKIYRNNKIIDSEKFSKNGNEVVWGTIGNASTSQGIFFEAINACGVLQIPTIISVWDDEYGISVYNKDHTTKESISKALAG
;
A
#
# COMPACT_ATOMS: atom_id res chain seq x y z
N VAL A 1 -11.32 0.73 -8.62
CA VAL A 1 -12.59 1.44 -8.37
C VAL A 1 -13.08 1.16 -6.95
N VAL A 2 -13.35 -0.11 -6.55
CA VAL A 2 -13.90 -0.42 -5.22
C VAL A 2 -13.01 0.11 -4.09
N MET A 3 -11.73 -0.27 -4.08
CA MET A 3 -10.79 0.21 -3.07
C MET A 3 -10.72 1.74 -3.01
N SER A 4 -10.68 2.43 -4.16
CA SER A 4 -10.64 3.90 -4.19
C SER A 4 -11.85 4.56 -3.56
N HIS A 5 -13.01 3.91 -3.61
CA HIS A 5 -14.24 4.42 -3.01
C HIS A 5 -14.22 4.36 -1.48
N PHE A 6 -13.63 3.31 -0.92
CA PHE A 6 -13.58 3.09 0.53
C PHE A 6 -12.32 3.62 1.21
N PHE A 7 -11.24 3.83 0.47
CA PHE A 7 -9.99 4.40 0.98
C PHE A 7 -10.17 5.89 1.27
N LYS A 8 -10.11 6.26 2.53
CA LYS A 8 -10.43 7.61 3.00
C LYS A 8 -9.19 8.41 3.37
N ASP A 9 -9.38 9.71 3.56
CA ASP A 9 -8.34 10.55 4.10
C ASP A 9 -8.01 10.11 5.54
N GLY A 10 -6.73 10.02 5.84
CA GLY A 10 -6.19 9.42 7.06
C GLY A 10 -5.78 7.98 6.90
N ASP A 11 -6.44 7.19 6.04
CA ASP A 11 -6.05 5.80 5.78
C ASP A 11 -4.65 5.71 5.16
N TYR A 12 -3.98 4.57 5.41
CA TYR A 12 -2.66 4.27 4.88
C TYR A 12 -2.70 3.11 3.91
N ARG A 13 -1.85 3.15 2.89
CA ARG A 13 -1.63 2.03 1.98
C ARG A 13 -0.18 1.60 1.99
N SER A 14 0.06 0.31 2.12
CA SER A 14 1.32 -0.33 1.78
C SER A 14 1.12 -1.15 0.50
N GLY A 15 1.78 -0.74 -0.57
CA GLY A 15 1.51 -1.26 -1.91
C GLY A 15 2.75 -1.61 -2.71
N TYR A 16 2.51 -2.03 -3.93
CA TYR A 16 3.49 -2.48 -4.89
C TYR A 16 3.60 -1.48 -6.06
N TYR A 17 4.76 -1.33 -6.66
CA TYR A 17 5.04 -0.32 -7.68
C TYR A 17 4.15 -0.43 -8.95
N ARG A 18 3.46 -1.54 -9.16
CA ARG A 18 2.50 -1.73 -10.26
C ARG A 18 1.06 -1.33 -9.93
N ASP A 19 0.78 -0.83 -8.73
CA ASP A 19 -0.58 -0.45 -8.29
C ASP A 19 -1.03 0.92 -8.84
N GLN A 20 -0.48 1.34 -9.98
CA GLN A 20 -0.66 2.68 -10.54
C GLN A 20 -2.12 3.01 -10.86
N THR A 21 -2.92 2.02 -11.25
CA THR A 21 -4.34 2.24 -11.54
C THR A 21 -5.14 2.68 -10.31
N LEU A 22 -4.76 2.26 -9.11
CA LEU A 22 -5.35 2.75 -7.88
C LEU A 22 -5.04 4.24 -7.68
N LEU A 23 -3.79 4.64 -7.87
CA LEU A 23 -3.34 6.03 -7.74
C LEU A 23 -4.03 6.93 -8.77
N MET A 24 -4.19 6.45 -10.00
CA MET A 24 -4.93 7.15 -11.06
C MET A 24 -6.41 7.35 -10.67
N SER A 25 -7.05 6.32 -10.13
CA SER A 25 -8.45 6.39 -9.71
C SER A 25 -8.69 7.34 -8.53
N GLN A 26 -7.64 7.72 -7.82
CA GLN A 26 -7.65 8.69 -6.73
C GLN A 26 -7.16 10.08 -7.17
N ASN A 27 -6.87 10.28 -8.45
CA ASN A 27 -6.29 11.50 -9.03
C ASN A 27 -4.92 11.91 -8.43
N LEU A 28 -4.17 10.94 -7.89
CA LEU A 28 -2.84 11.17 -7.34
C LEU A 28 -1.73 11.03 -8.37
N LEU A 29 -2.00 10.27 -9.44
CA LEU A 29 -1.07 10.01 -10.52
C LEU A 29 -1.84 10.00 -11.85
N SER A 30 -1.28 10.62 -12.86
CA SER A 30 -1.83 10.64 -14.21
C SER A 30 -1.09 9.65 -15.12
N ALA A 31 -1.73 9.23 -16.21
CA ALA A 31 -1.07 8.44 -17.26
C ALA A 31 0.18 9.14 -17.80
N ARG A 32 0.13 10.47 -17.97
CA ARG A 32 1.27 11.26 -18.42
C ARG A 32 2.48 11.10 -17.49
N GLU A 33 2.28 11.17 -16.18
CA GLU A 33 3.35 11.03 -15.18
C GLU A 33 3.93 9.62 -15.19
N ILE A 34 3.09 8.59 -15.35
CA ILE A 34 3.54 7.19 -15.48
C ILE A 34 4.43 7.04 -16.73
N PHE A 35 3.98 7.52 -17.88
CA PHE A 35 4.77 7.44 -19.12
C PHE A 35 6.03 8.31 -19.03
N SER A 36 5.98 9.45 -18.35
CA SER A 36 7.18 10.26 -18.12
C SER A 36 8.26 9.50 -17.35
N ALA A 37 7.89 8.65 -16.39
CA ALA A 37 8.82 7.76 -15.70
C ALA A 37 9.44 6.72 -16.67
N VAL A 38 8.63 6.12 -17.54
CA VAL A 38 9.10 5.16 -18.55
C VAL A 38 10.10 5.81 -19.52
N TYR A 39 9.86 7.05 -19.91
CA TYR A 39 10.77 7.79 -20.79
C TYR A 39 11.95 8.46 -20.07
N GLY A 40 12.04 8.34 -18.74
CA GLY A 40 13.12 8.92 -17.96
C GLY A 40 13.13 10.46 -17.97
N HIS A 41 11.93 11.09 -17.95
CA HIS A 41 11.81 12.54 -18.02
C HIS A 41 12.40 13.20 -16.76
N PRO A 42 13.41 14.09 -16.87
CA PRO A 42 14.14 14.59 -15.71
C PRO A 42 13.40 15.65 -14.90
N ASP A 43 12.39 16.29 -15.48
CA ASP A 43 11.65 17.37 -14.84
C ASP A 43 10.55 16.80 -13.92
N LYS A 44 10.62 17.15 -12.63
CA LYS A 44 9.66 16.73 -11.61
C LYS A 44 8.24 17.26 -11.80
N VAL A 45 8.03 18.26 -12.64
CA VAL A 45 6.68 18.70 -13.04
C VAL A 45 5.96 17.59 -13.83
N TYR A 46 6.71 16.80 -14.60
CA TYR A 46 6.18 15.74 -15.44
C TYR A 46 6.39 14.35 -14.86
N GLU A 47 7.50 14.12 -14.15
CA GLU A 47 7.79 12.85 -13.47
C GLU A 47 8.02 13.11 -11.98
N LYS A 48 6.97 13.01 -11.20
CA LYS A 48 6.96 13.38 -9.77
C LYS A 48 7.66 12.38 -8.86
N MET A 49 7.78 11.11 -9.28
CA MET A 49 8.25 10.03 -8.41
C MET A 49 9.76 10.06 -8.22
N SER A 50 10.53 10.21 -9.31
CA SER A 50 11.97 10.06 -9.26
C SER A 50 12.76 11.12 -10.04
N GLY A 51 12.09 11.95 -10.83
CA GLY A 51 12.75 12.86 -11.77
C GLY A 51 13.54 12.08 -12.83
N GLY A 52 12.92 11.04 -13.39
CA GLY A 52 13.47 10.23 -14.46
C GLY A 52 14.53 9.20 -14.05
N ARG A 53 14.75 8.98 -12.75
CA ARG A 53 15.79 8.05 -12.26
C ARG A 53 15.33 6.61 -12.14
N GLN A 54 14.03 6.36 -12.18
CA GLN A 54 13.42 5.03 -12.08
C GLN A 54 12.40 4.85 -13.18
N MET A 55 12.58 3.87 -14.04
CA MET A 55 11.63 3.53 -15.10
C MET A 55 10.28 3.08 -14.51
N ALA A 56 10.30 2.25 -13.47
CA ALA A 56 9.13 1.87 -12.71
C ALA A 56 9.10 2.72 -11.43
N GLY A 57 8.42 3.85 -11.48
CA GLY A 57 8.35 4.78 -10.37
C GLY A 57 7.70 4.16 -9.13
N HIS A 58 8.27 4.45 -7.97
CA HIS A 58 7.74 4.06 -6.67
C HIS A 58 7.04 5.27 -6.08
N PHE A 59 5.72 5.26 -6.12
CA PHE A 59 4.91 6.37 -5.64
C PHE A 59 4.90 6.42 -4.11
N LEU A 60 4.88 7.64 -3.58
CA LEU A 60 4.58 7.93 -2.18
C LEU A 60 3.83 9.26 -2.08
N THR A 61 3.02 9.43 -1.04
CA THR A 61 2.52 10.75 -0.66
C THR A 61 3.51 11.43 0.29
N ASN A 62 3.73 12.72 0.10
CA ASN A 62 4.63 13.48 0.97
C ASN A 62 4.08 13.51 2.40
N THR A 63 4.97 13.33 3.35
CA THR A 63 4.66 13.42 4.79
C THR A 63 5.12 14.73 5.42
N VAL A 64 5.99 15.45 4.71
CA VAL A 64 6.51 16.75 5.11
C VAL A 64 6.35 17.78 3.98
N ASP A 65 6.22 19.04 4.34
CA ASP A 65 6.19 20.18 3.42
C ASP A 65 7.61 20.60 2.99
N GLU A 66 7.70 21.66 2.19
CA GLU A 66 8.97 22.22 1.69
C GLU A 66 9.88 22.76 2.81
N ASN A 67 9.32 23.05 3.98
CA ASN A 67 10.05 23.53 5.16
C ASN A 67 10.37 22.41 6.16
N ASN A 68 10.15 21.14 5.77
CA ASN A 68 10.30 19.94 6.62
C ASN A 68 9.35 19.89 7.82
N ASN A 69 8.23 20.59 7.79
CA ASN A 69 7.18 20.41 8.78
C ASN A 69 6.26 19.25 8.41
N TRP A 70 5.79 18.52 9.41
CA TRP A 70 4.81 17.44 9.20
C TRP A 70 3.51 17.98 8.60
N ILE A 71 3.12 17.41 7.46
CA ILE A 71 1.80 17.59 6.86
C ILE A 71 0.76 16.86 7.74
N ASP A 72 -0.43 17.40 7.81
CA ASP A 72 -1.57 16.74 8.48
C ASP A 72 -2.02 15.53 7.67
N GLN A 73 -1.52 14.37 8.04
CA GLN A 73 -1.78 13.10 7.35
C GLN A 73 -3.21 12.60 7.56
N THR A 74 -3.96 13.17 8.50
CA THR A 74 -5.38 12.84 8.69
C THR A 74 -6.29 13.44 7.61
N LYS A 75 -5.76 14.36 6.79
CA LYS A 75 -6.46 15.07 5.71
C LYS A 75 -6.02 14.68 4.32
N GLN A 76 -5.22 13.65 4.18
CA GLN A 76 -4.76 13.12 2.89
C GLN A 76 -4.86 11.61 2.83
N LYS A 77 -4.86 11.07 1.62
CA LYS A 77 -4.67 9.64 1.37
C LYS A 77 -3.20 9.30 1.49
N ASN A 78 -2.84 8.47 2.46
CA ASN A 78 -1.43 8.19 2.73
C ASN A 78 -0.97 6.93 2.00
N HIS A 79 -0.16 7.12 0.98
CA HIS A 79 0.52 6.03 0.30
C HIS A 79 1.97 6.01 0.74
N ILE A 80 2.34 5.00 1.50
CA ILE A 80 3.74 4.76 1.83
C ILE A 80 4.46 4.32 0.56
N SER A 81 5.73 4.68 0.43
CA SER A 81 6.53 4.39 -0.76
C SER A 81 6.28 2.96 -1.26
N ASP A 82 5.88 2.84 -2.50
CA ASP A 82 5.74 1.54 -3.16
C ASP A 82 7.01 0.71 -3.02
N ILE A 83 6.90 -0.59 -3.16
CA ILE A 83 8.02 -1.51 -3.02
C ILE A 83 8.10 -2.44 -4.24
N SER A 84 9.30 -2.90 -4.58
CA SER A 84 9.53 -3.82 -5.70
C SER A 84 9.75 -5.28 -5.27
N PRO A 85 10.45 -5.59 -4.16
CA PRO A 85 10.59 -6.97 -3.72
C PRO A 85 9.23 -7.61 -3.45
N THR A 86 9.02 -8.80 -4.00
CA THR A 86 7.74 -9.52 -3.98
C THR A 86 7.23 -9.71 -2.55
N ALA A 87 6.01 -9.27 -2.29
CA ALA A 87 5.29 -9.35 -1.01
C ALA A 87 5.90 -8.56 0.17
N SER A 88 7.01 -7.83 -0.01
CA SER A 88 7.65 -7.08 1.09
C SER A 88 6.79 -5.96 1.66
N GLN A 89 5.77 -5.48 0.93
CA GLN A 89 4.78 -4.53 1.44
C GLN A 89 3.98 -5.07 2.63
N MET A 90 3.90 -6.40 2.77
CA MET A 90 3.10 -7.05 3.80
C MET A 90 3.65 -6.81 5.22
N SER A 91 4.95 -6.85 5.42
CA SER A 91 5.56 -6.56 6.73
C SER A 91 5.31 -5.11 7.16
N ARG A 92 5.37 -4.18 6.23
CA ARG A 92 5.10 -2.77 6.47
C ARG A 92 3.63 -2.51 6.81
N LEU A 93 2.72 -3.26 6.18
CA LEU A 93 1.29 -3.24 6.49
C LEU A 93 1.04 -3.52 7.98
N VAL A 94 1.72 -4.54 8.53
CA VAL A 94 1.61 -4.90 9.95
C VAL A 94 2.04 -3.73 10.84
N GLY A 95 3.18 -3.10 10.53
CA GLY A 95 3.70 -1.95 11.29
C GLY A 95 2.75 -0.76 11.29
N LEU A 96 2.17 -0.43 10.13
CA LEU A 96 1.20 0.67 10.01
C LEU A 96 -0.09 0.39 10.80
N GLY A 97 -0.62 -0.84 10.72
CA GLY A 97 -1.80 -1.24 11.49
C GLY A 97 -1.54 -1.22 12.99
N LEU A 98 -0.36 -1.63 13.43
CA LEU A 98 0.04 -1.54 14.83
C LEU A 98 0.15 -0.08 15.30
N ALA A 99 0.69 0.81 14.47
CA ALA A 99 0.75 2.24 14.78
C ALA A 99 -0.65 2.82 15.00
N SER A 100 -1.62 2.54 14.14
CA SER A 100 -3.02 2.96 14.32
C SER A 100 -3.58 2.49 15.66
N LYS A 101 -3.33 1.23 16.03
CA LYS A 101 -3.74 0.68 17.33
C LYS A 101 -3.05 1.38 18.51
N ILE A 102 -1.77 1.72 18.39
CA ILE A 102 -1.02 2.44 19.43
C ILE A 102 -1.59 3.84 19.61
N TYR A 103 -1.87 4.58 18.53
CA TYR A 103 -2.50 5.90 18.59
C TYR A 103 -3.87 5.87 19.28
N ARG A 104 -4.66 4.81 19.05
CA ARG A 104 -5.94 4.62 19.73
C ARG A 104 -5.81 4.48 21.24
N ASN A 105 -4.78 3.76 21.68
CA ASN A 105 -4.62 3.36 23.07
C ASN A 105 -3.70 4.30 23.86
N ASN A 106 -2.91 5.13 23.20
CA ASN A 106 -1.90 5.99 23.83
C ASN A 106 -2.19 7.47 23.60
N LYS A 107 -2.72 8.13 24.65
CA LYS A 107 -3.07 9.56 24.62
C LYS A 107 -1.89 10.49 24.91
N ILE A 108 -0.70 9.97 25.19
CA ILE A 108 0.48 10.75 25.59
C ILE A 108 1.26 11.23 24.35
N ILE A 109 1.11 10.51 23.24
CA ILE A 109 1.80 10.82 21.98
C ILE A 109 1.04 11.96 21.28
N ASP A 110 1.78 13.01 20.90
CA ASP A 110 1.28 14.06 19.98
C ASP A 110 1.03 13.45 18.60
N SER A 111 -0.20 13.04 18.38
CA SER A 111 -0.61 12.26 17.21
C SER A 111 -1.59 13.01 16.30
N GLU A 112 -1.94 14.24 16.62
CA GLU A 112 -3.03 14.96 15.94
C GLU A 112 -2.84 15.09 14.42
N LYS A 113 -1.58 15.17 13.95
CA LYS A 113 -1.23 15.20 12.53
C LYS A 113 -1.13 13.82 11.87
N PHE A 114 -1.09 12.74 12.65
CA PHE A 114 -0.82 11.39 12.15
C PHE A 114 -2.02 10.47 12.27
N SER A 115 -2.91 10.72 13.22
CA SER A 115 -4.02 9.84 13.51
C SER A 115 -5.22 10.60 14.08
N LYS A 116 -6.40 10.14 13.70
CA LYS A 116 -7.68 10.61 14.25
C LYS A 116 -8.21 9.55 15.20
N ASN A 117 -7.65 9.51 16.40
CA ASN A 117 -7.98 8.54 17.46
C ASN A 117 -7.75 7.06 17.05
N GLY A 118 -6.80 6.78 16.18
CA GLY A 118 -6.54 5.42 15.70
C GLY A 118 -7.69 4.82 14.89
N ASN A 119 -8.44 5.63 14.17
CA ASN A 119 -9.57 5.18 13.33
C ASN A 119 -9.15 4.83 11.90
N GLU A 120 -7.90 5.09 11.56
CA GLU A 120 -7.34 4.82 10.24
C GLU A 120 -7.27 3.31 9.99
N VAL A 121 -7.64 2.92 8.78
CA VAL A 121 -7.48 1.57 8.26
C VAL A 121 -6.24 1.50 7.39
N VAL A 122 -5.52 0.39 7.47
CA VAL A 122 -4.37 0.16 6.61
C VAL A 122 -4.71 -0.84 5.51
N TRP A 123 -4.47 -0.41 4.28
CA TRP A 123 -4.74 -1.18 3.08
C TRP A 123 -3.46 -1.79 2.52
N GLY A 124 -3.44 -3.11 2.39
CA GLY A 124 -2.41 -3.85 1.68
C GLY A 124 -2.90 -4.26 0.29
N THR A 125 -2.09 -4.04 -0.73
CA THR A 125 -2.34 -4.56 -2.08
C THR A 125 -1.30 -5.62 -2.42
N ILE A 126 -1.73 -6.74 -2.98
CA ILE A 126 -0.84 -7.84 -3.34
C ILE A 126 -1.41 -8.62 -4.53
N GLY A 127 -0.55 -9.07 -5.45
CA GLY A 127 -0.95 -9.98 -6.53
C GLY A 127 -1.09 -11.42 -6.03
N ASN A 128 -1.93 -12.19 -6.72
CA ASN A 128 -2.20 -13.60 -6.39
C ASN A 128 -0.93 -14.46 -6.23
N ALA A 129 -0.03 -14.43 -7.20
CA ALA A 129 1.21 -15.20 -7.13
C ALA A 129 2.12 -14.78 -5.96
N SER A 130 2.09 -13.51 -5.60
CA SER A 130 2.86 -12.98 -4.48
C SER A 130 2.37 -13.49 -3.12
N THR A 131 1.14 -13.98 -3.02
CA THR A 131 0.61 -14.61 -1.81
C THR A 131 1.29 -15.94 -1.48
N SER A 132 2.03 -16.53 -2.42
CA SER A 132 2.84 -17.73 -2.20
C SER A 132 4.14 -17.46 -1.43
N GLN A 133 4.49 -16.20 -1.19
CA GLN A 133 5.64 -15.84 -0.37
C GLN A 133 5.34 -16.05 1.12
N GLY A 134 6.30 -16.62 1.87
CA GLY A 134 6.13 -16.89 3.31
C GLY A 134 5.71 -15.66 4.11
N ILE A 135 6.29 -14.50 3.80
CA ILE A 135 5.95 -13.23 4.46
C ILE A 135 4.46 -12.84 4.36
N PHE A 136 3.74 -13.31 3.34
CA PHE A 136 2.30 -13.08 3.24
C PHE A 136 1.56 -13.76 4.40
N PHE A 137 1.80 -15.05 4.62
CA PHE A 137 1.16 -15.80 5.70
C PHE A 137 1.60 -15.33 7.09
N GLU A 138 2.87 -14.99 7.25
CA GLU A 138 3.38 -14.41 8.50
C GLU A 138 2.69 -13.09 8.81
N ALA A 139 2.52 -12.20 7.83
CA ALA A 139 1.83 -10.93 7.99
C ALA A 139 0.35 -11.12 8.32
N ILE A 140 -0.35 -12.04 7.67
CA ILE A 140 -1.75 -12.38 7.97
C ILE A 140 -1.88 -12.85 9.43
N ASN A 141 -1.02 -13.78 9.83
CA ASN A 141 -1.00 -14.28 11.21
C ASN A 141 -0.73 -13.14 12.21
N ALA A 142 0.25 -12.29 11.92
CA ALA A 142 0.57 -11.13 12.76
C ALA A 142 -0.59 -10.15 12.87
N CYS A 143 -1.29 -9.87 11.77
CA CYS A 143 -2.49 -9.02 11.77
C CYS A 143 -3.58 -9.58 12.69
N GLY A 144 -3.81 -10.89 12.63
CA GLY A 144 -4.77 -11.58 13.48
C GLY A 144 -4.39 -11.56 14.96
N VAL A 145 -3.15 -11.94 15.28
CA VAL A 145 -2.63 -11.95 16.67
C VAL A 145 -2.64 -10.55 17.28
N LEU A 146 -2.22 -9.55 16.52
CA LEU A 146 -2.18 -8.16 16.99
C LEU A 146 -3.54 -7.47 16.93
N GLN A 147 -4.54 -8.06 16.26
CA GLN A 147 -5.87 -7.47 16.07
C GLN A 147 -5.79 -6.02 15.56
N ILE A 148 -5.09 -5.82 14.47
CA ILE A 148 -4.83 -4.50 13.88
C ILE A 148 -5.81 -4.20 12.74
N PRO A 149 -6.15 -2.92 12.48
CA PRO A 149 -7.15 -2.54 11.48
C PRO A 149 -6.58 -2.60 10.06
N THR A 150 -6.53 -3.78 9.48
CA THR A 150 -5.97 -4.01 8.14
C THR A 150 -6.98 -4.60 7.17
N ILE A 151 -6.92 -4.19 5.92
CA ILE A 151 -7.62 -4.79 4.79
C ILE A 151 -6.57 -5.19 3.75
N ILE A 152 -6.61 -6.43 3.30
CA ILE A 152 -5.71 -6.93 2.26
C ILE A 152 -6.52 -7.17 1.00
N SER A 153 -6.18 -6.45 -0.07
CA SER A 153 -6.75 -6.59 -1.39
C SER A 153 -5.84 -7.44 -2.26
N VAL A 154 -6.26 -8.68 -2.52
CA VAL A 154 -5.55 -9.56 -3.46
C VAL A 154 -6.08 -9.28 -4.87
N TRP A 155 -5.17 -8.95 -5.78
CA TRP A 155 -5.48 -8.73 -7.18
C TRP A 155 -5.14 -10.00 -7.94
N ASP A 156 -6.19 -10.75 -8.25
CA ASP A 156 -6.10 -12.07 -8.82
C ASP A 156 -6.51 -12.05 -10.30
N ASP A 157 -5.55 -12.37 -11.17
CA ASP A 157 -5.74 -12.55 -12.60
C ASP A 157 -5.53 -14.01 -13.02
N GLU A 158 -5.56 -14.93 -12.05
CA GLU A 158 -5.36 -16.36 -12.20
C GLU A 158 -3.94 -16.79 -12.57
N TYR A 159 -3.02 -15.88 -12.84
CA TYR A 159 -1.66 -16.19 -13.26
C TYR A 159 -0.60 -15.47 -12.42
N GLY A 160 0.52 -16.13 -12.21
CA GLY A 160 1.77 -15.53 -11.77
C GLY A 160 2.76 -15.55 -12.92
N ILE A 161 2.82 -14.47 -13.72
CA ILE A 161 3.55 -14.40 -14.98
C ILE A 161 3.01 -15.46 -15.96
N SER A 162 3.56 -16.67 -15.92
CA SER A 162 3.17 -17.80 -16.79
C SER A 162 2.64 -19.02 -16.03
N VAL A 163 2.59 -18.95 -14.69
CA VAL A 163 2.17 -20.07 -13.83
C VAL A 163 0.71 -19.86 -13.41
N TYR A 164 -0.14 -20.82 -13.68
CA TYR A 164 -1.54 -20.78 -13.32
C TYR A 164 -1.76 -20.99 -11.82
N ASN A 165 -2.79 -20.36 -11.26
CA ASN A 165 -3.09 -20.36 -9.81
C ASN A 165 -3.10 -21.73 -9.18
N LYS A 166 -3.69 -22.75 -9.83
CA LYS A 166 -3.76 -24.12 -9.30
C LYS A 166 -2.39 -24.75 -9.03
N ASP A 167 -1.34 -24.27 -9.72
CA ASP A 167 0.01 -24.83 -9.61
C ASP A 167 0.84 -24.16 -8.50
N HIS A 168 0.34 -23.05 -7.93
CA HIS A 168 1.03 -22.36 -6.84
C HIS A 168 0.14 -22.00 -5.63
N THR A 169 -1.18 -22.18 -5.71
CA THR A 169 -2.10 -21.87 -4.61
C THR A 169 -2.90 -23.12 -4.21
N THR A 170 -2.72 -23.55 -2.95
CA THR A 170 -3.52 -24.65 -2.41
C THR A 170 -5.01 -24.31 -2.34
N LYS A 171 -5.89 -25.32 -2.41
CA LYS A 171 -7.35 -25.17 -2.40
C LYS A 171 -7.91 -24.31 -3.55
N GLU A 172 -7.12 -24.05 -4.58
CA GLU A 172 -7.50 -23.29 -5.78
C GLU A 172 -8.05 -21.86 -5.50
N SER A 173 -7.90 -21.38 -4.28
CA SER A 173 -8.39 -20.07 -3.87
C SER A 173 -7.64 -19.57 -2.65
N ILE A 174 -7.15 -18.34 -2.73
CA ILE A 174 -6.42 -17.70 -1.63
C ILE A 174 -7.34 -17.53 -0.41
N SER A 175 -8.59 -17.12 -0.61
CA SER A 175 -9.56 -16.97 0.48
C SER A 175 -9.87 -18.32 1.17
N LYS A 176 -9.99 -19.41 0.40
CA LYS A 176 -10.16 -20.75 0.97
C LYS A 176 -8.90 -21.24 1.68
N ALA A 177 -7.73 -20.87 1.19
CA ALA A 177 -6.46 -21.22 1.85
C ALA A 177 -6.31 -20.55 3.22
N LEU A 178 -6.92 -19.38 3.38
CA LEU A 178 -6.89 -18.59 4.62
C LEU A 178 -8.10 -18.84 5.54
N ALA A 179 -9.07 -19.64 5.12
CA ALA A 179 -10.22 -19.99 5.94
C ALA A 179 -9.81 -21.00 7.02
N GLY A 180 -9.96 -20.63 8.30
CA GLY A 180 -9.65 -21.46 9.46
C GLY A 180 -9.06 -20.69 10.61
#